data_60f5bcabcb3732c4898fbb7d0a0cc180
#
_entry.id   60f5bcabcb3732c4898fbb7d0a0cc180
#
_cell.length_a   1.000
_cell.length_b   1.000
_cell.length_c   1.000
_cell.angle_alpha   90.00
_cell.angle_beta   90.00
_cell.angle_gamma   90.00
#
_symmetry.space_group_name_H-M   'P 1'
#
loop_
_entity.id
_entity.type
_entity.pdbx_description
1 polymer ?
#
loop_
_entity_poly.entity_id
_entity_poly.type
_entity_poly.pdbx_seq_one_letter_code
_entity_poly.pdbx_strand_id
1 'polypeptide(L)'
;MQQRPRARPISKSSCPWLKLPRSGSGLNVEDFLTFRMNRLSNALRTNLTKAYLEEFELSLPEWRLLALVARFSPLRFSEVTARSAMDKGQVSRTLRVMDKRGLTKMKIIRDRGSRSAEALAAPVMVSITAKGRALYRAVLPVARKRQAEVLMTLSEADRYALYATLDKLFQTVGRGSAAEDGE
;
A
#
# COMPACT_ATOMS: atom_id res chain seq x y z
N MET A 1 -25.41 -14.68 12.31
CA MET A 1 -24.98 -14.24 10.96
C MET A 1 -25.91 -13.12 10.51
N GLN A 2 -25.57 -11.86 10.70
CA GLN A 2 -26.35 -10.73 10.19
C GLN A 2 -26.03 -10.57 8.71
N GLN A 3 -27.04 -10.75 7.84
CA GLN A 3 -26.94 -10.46 6.42
C GLN A 3 -26.66 -8.97 6.23
N ARG A 4 -25.48 -8.64 5.72
CA ARG A 4 -25.18 -7.26 5.32
C ARG A 4 -26.14 -6.85 4.21
N PRO A 5 -26.77 -5.66 4.29
CA PRO A 5 -27.66 -5.18 3.25
C PRO A 5 -26.88 -5.16 1.91
N ARG A 6 -27.41 -5.85 0.89
CA ARG A 6 -26.88 -5.78 -0.47
C ARG A 6 -26.98 -4.34 -0.93
N ALA A 7 -25.85 -3.74 -1.29
CA ALA A 7 -25.82 -2.41 -1.87
C ALA A 7 -26.74 -2.40 -3.10
N ARG A 8 -27.70 -1.48 -3.17
CA ARG A 8 -28.54 -1.30 -4.36
C ARG A 8 -27.62 -0.90 -5.52
N PRO A 9 -27.72 -1.53 -6.70
CA PRO A 9 -26.95 -1.14 -7.87
C PRO A 9 -27.30 0.31 -8.21
N ILE A 10 -26.25 1.14 -8.34
CA ILE A 10 -26.41 2.54 -8.77
C ILE A 10 -26.82 2.52 -10.25
N SER A 11 -27.97 3.14 -10.58
CA SER A 11 -28.36 3.31 -11.98
C SER A 11 -27.42 4.29 -12.69
N LYS A 12 -27.22 4.10 -13.99
CA LYS A 12 -26.42 5.08 -14.78
C LYS A 12 -26.97 6.51 -14.66
N SER A 13 -28.29 6.67 -14.57
CA SER A 13 -28.94 7.98 -14.43
C SER A 13 -28.66 8.67 -13.09
N SER A 14 -28.35 7.94 -12.03
CA SER A 14 -28.07 8.45 -10.69
C SER A 14 -26.56 8.59 -10.39
N CYS A 15 -25.69 8.30 -11.35
CA CYS A 15 -24.25 8.43 -11.14
C CYS A 15 -23.81 9.91 -11.33
N PRO A 16 -23.33 10.59 -10.29
CA PRO A 16 -22.99 12.01 -10.34
C PRO A 16 -21.77 12.29 -11.24
N TRP A 17 -20.99 11.26 -11.57
CA TRP A 17 -19.77 11.41 -12.38
C TRP A 17 -20.01 11.34 -13.90
N LEU A 18 -21.20 10.90 -14.39
CA LEU A 18 -21.44 10.71 -15.81
C LEU A 18 -21.67 12.02 -16.58
N LYS A 19 -22.23 13.05 -15.94
CA LYS A 19 -22.50 14.37 -16.52
C LYS A 19 -21.81 15.47 -15.75
N LEU A 20 -20.54 15.24 -15.42
CA LEU A 20 -19.78 16.15 -14.58
C LEU A 20 -19.31 17.37 -15.37
N PRO A 21 -19.73 18.60 -15.03
CA PRO A 21 -19.19 19.80 -15.65
C PRO A 21 -17.74 20.03 -15.21
N ARG A 22 -16.96 20.75 -16.01
CA ARG A 22 -15.55 21.05 -15.69
C ARG A 22 -15.35 21.79 -14.36
N SER A 23 -16.34 22.56 -13.96
CA SER A 23 -16.35 23.26 -12.68
C SER A 23 -16.51 22.34 -11.46
N GLY A 24 -16.91 21.07 -11.66
CA GLY A 24 -17.26 20.16 -10.57
C GLY A 24 -18.57 20.53 -9.84
N SER A 25 -19.31 21.54 -10.32
CA SER A 25 -20.56 21.95 -9.68
C SER A 25 -21.57 20.79 -9.63
N GLY A 26 -22.27 20.65 -8.50
CA GLY A 26 -23.23 19.56 -8.29
C GLY A 26 -22.64 18.30 -7.66
N LEU A 27 -21.32 18.21 -7.42
CA LEU A 27 -20.75 17.15 -6.63
C LEU A 27 -20.89 17.45 -5.13
N ASN A 28 -21.48 16.52 -4.39
CA ASN A 28 -21.41 16.54 -2.94
C ASN A 28 -20.06 15.96 -2.47
N VAL A 29 -19.65 16.25 -1.24
CA VAL A 29 -18.37 15.77 -0.68
C VAL A 29 -18.28 14.25 -0.71
N GLU A 30 -19.39 13.54 -0.46
CA GLU A 30 -19.47 12.09 -0.51
C GLU A 30 -19.22 11.49 -1.91
N ASP A 31 -19.38 12.30 -2.96
CA ASP A 31 -19.13 11.92 -4.35
C ASP A 31 -17.71 12.23 -4.81
N PHE A 32 -16.92 12.94 -4.01
CA PHE A 32 -15.53 13.19 -4.35
C PHE A 32 -14.76 11.88 -4.45
N LEU A 33 -13.93 11.78 -5.48
CA LEU A 33 -13.09 10.59 -5.71
C LEU A 33 -12.26 10.25 -4.47
N THR A 34 -11.61 11.25 -3.86
CA THR A 34 -10.80 11.08 -2.65
C THR A 34 -11.61 10.56 -1.47
N PHE A 35 -12.83 11.04 -1.27
CA PHE A 35 -13.71 10.57 -0.20
C PHE A 35 -14.12 9.11 -0.42
N ARG A 36 -14.55 8.76 -1.62
CA ARG A 36 -14.97 7.39 -1.97
C ARG A 36 -13.81 6.40 -1.88
N MET A 37 -12.63 6.78 -2.39
CA MET A 37 -11.43 5.95 -2.30
C MET A 37 -10.97 5.74 -0.85
N ASN A 38 -10.99 6.80 -0.03
CA ASN A 38 -10.64 6.73 1.39
C ASN A 38 -11.60 5.81 2.16
N ARG A 39 -12.90 5.96 1.92
CA ARG A 39 -13.94 5.11 2.53
C ARG A 39 -13.76 3.65 2.16
N LEU A 40 -13.52 3.36 0.88
CA LEU A 40 -13.25 2.00 0.41
C LEU A 40 -11.97 1.44 1.02
N SER A 41 -10.89 2.21 0.99
CA SER A 41 -9.59 1.82 1.57
C SER A 41 -9.72 1.48 3.06
N ASN A 42 -10.44 2.30 3.83
CA ASN A 42 -10.70 2.05 5.25
C ASN A 42 -11.53 0.77 5.46
N ALA A 43 -12.56 0.54 4.66
CA ALA A 43 -13.38 -0.67 4.74
C ALA A 43 -12.57 -1.93 4.41
N LEU A 44 -11.74 -1.90 3.37
CA LEU A 44 -10.84 -2.99 3.01
C LEU A 44 -9.81 -3.27 4.12
N ARG A 45 -9.24 -2.21 4.69
CA ARG A 45 -8.30 -2.33 5.81
C ARG A 45 -8.94 -2.99 7.02
N THR A 46 -10.12 -2.53 7.43
CA THR A 46 -10.78 -2.99 8.65
C THR A 46 -11.39 -4.39 8.48
N ASN A 47 -12.09 -4.62 7.38
CA ASN A 47 -12.90 -5.84 7.23
C ASN A 47 -12.16 -6.96 6.49
N LEU A 48 -11.11 -6.64 5.75
CA LEU A 48 -10.37 -7.63 4.97
C LEU A 48 -8.99 -7.91 5.54
N THR A 49 -8.20 -6.85 5.77
CA THR A 49 -6.77 -7.00 6.06
C THR A 49 -6.51 -7.25 7.54
N LYS A 50 -7.16 -6.52 8.41
CA LYS A 50 -6.90 -6.57 9.87
C LYS A 50 -7.08 -7.98 10.43
N ALA A 51 -8.17 -8.65 10.08
CA ALA A 51 -8.53 -9.94 10.64
C ALA A 51 -7.44 -11.01 10.43
N TYR A 52 -6.90 -11.14 9.19
CA TYR A 52 -5.85 -12.15 8.96
C TYR A 52 -4.47 -11.71 9.46
N LEU A 53 -4.20 -10.41 9.56
CA LEU A 53 -2.91 -9.94 10.10
C LEU A 53 -2.81 -10.18 11.60
N GLU A 54 -3.92 -10.12 12.33
CA GLU A 54 -3.97 -10.44 13.76
C GLU A 54 -3.57 -11.90 14.04
N GLU A 55 -3.97 -12.84 13.17
CA GLU A 55 -3.57 -14.26 13.27
C GLU A 55 -2.06 -14.47 13.17
N PHE A 56 -1.35 -13.55 12.49
CA PHE A 56 0.10 -13.58 12.31
C PHE A 56 0.85 -12.55 13.16
N GLU A 57 0.16 -11.91 14.10
CA GLU A 57 0.72 -10.85 14.95
C GLU A 57 1.41 -9.73 14.16
N LEU A 58 0.86 -9.36 13.01
CA LEU A 58 1.36 -8.30 12.14
C LEU A 58 0.44 -7.08 12.14
N SER A 59 1.03 -5.91 12.25
CA SER A 59 0.37 -4.67 11.87
C SER A 59 0.36 -4.50 10.34
N LEU A 60 -0.55 -3.68 9.81
CA LEU A 60 -0.58 -3.38 8.38
C LEU A 60 0.73 -2.75 7.85
N PRO A 61 1.37 -1.79 8.57
CA PRO A 61 2.69 -1.31 8.17
C PRO A 61 3.75 -2.40 8.09
N GLU A 62 3.82 -3.30 9.07
CA GLU A 62 4.76 -4.42 9.07
C GLU A 62 4.52 -5.36 7.88
N TRP A 63 3.26 -5.71 7.61
CA TRP A 63 2.91 -6.54 6.45
C TRP A 63 3.35 -5.90 5.12
N ARG A 64 3.08 -4.60 4.93
CA ARG A 64 3.48 -3.88 3.72
C ARG A 64 4.99 -3.89 3.53
N LEU A 65 5.76 -3.60 4.57
CA LEU A 65 7.21 -3.61 4.51
C LEU A 65 7.77 -5.02 4.37
N LEU A 66 7.18 -6.01 5.04
CA LEU A 66 7.58 -7.41 4.92
C LEU A 66 7.42 -7.90 3.48
N ALA A 67 6.27 -7.62 2.87
CA ALA A 67 6.00 -8.00 1.48
C ALA A 67 6.96 -7.31 0.49
N LEU A 68 7.22 -6.02 0.69
CA LEU A 68 8.15 -5.25 -0.12
C LEU A 68 9.58 -5.80 -0.02
N VAL A 69 10.08 -5.98 1.20
CA VAL A 69 11.43 -6.50 1.43
C VAL A 69 11.55 -7.97 1.01
N ALA A 70 10.49 -8.79 1.17
CA ALA A 70 10.52 -10.17 0.70
C ALA A 70 10.67 -10.28 -0.82
N ARG A 71 10.14 -9.32 -1.56
CA ARG A 71 10.17 -9.31 -3.03
C ARG A 71 11.48 -8.76 -3.60
N PHE A 72 12.04 -7.72 -2.98
CA PHE A 72 13.10 -6.92 -3.59
C PHE A 72 14.41 -6.91 -2.80
N SER A 73 14.48 -7.62 -1.66
CA SER A 73 15.68 -7.66 -0.80
C SER A 73 16.96 -8.08 -1.55
N PRO A 74 18.10 -7.44 -1.30
CA PRO A 74 18.30 -6.32 -0.37
C PRO A 74 17.92 -4.96 -0.99
N LEU A 75 17.40 -4.02 -0.20
CA LEU A 75 17.02 -2.68 -0.61
C LEU A 75 17.72 -1.60 0.24
N ARG A 76 17.99 -0.44 -0.34
CA ARG A 76 18.35 0.74 0.44
C ARG A 76 17.13 1.24 1.21
N PHE A 77 17.34 1.83 2.39
CA PHE A 77 16.26 2.42 3.18
C PHE A 77 15.45 3.46 2.38
N SER A 78 16.12 4.28 1.55
CA SER A 78 15.47 5.24 0.65
C SER A 78 14.53 4.56 -0.36
N GLU A 79 14.94 3.43 -0.93
CA GLU A 79 14.12 2.66 -1.86
C GLU A 79 12.90 2.04 -1.16
N VAL A 80 13.07 1.56 0.09
CA VAL A 80 11.95 1.06 0.90
C VAL A 80 10.95 2.19 1.14
N THR A 81 11.42 3.39 1.49
CA THR A 81 10.58 4.56 1.72
C THR A 81 9.81 4.94 0.44
N ALA A 82 10.51 5.08 -0.68
CA ALA A 82 9.89 5.46 -1.96
C ALA A 82 8.83 4.46 -2.44
N ARG A 83 9.07 3.14 -2.24
CA ARG A 83 8.17 2.09 -2.71
C ARG A 83 7.02 1.77 -1.76
N SER A 84 7.13 2.12 -0.48
CA SER A 84 6.15 1.72 0.55
C SER A 84 4.86 2.54 0.55
N ALA A 85 4.84 3.72 -0.10
CA ALA A 85 3.79 4.72 0.02
C ALA A 85 3.48 5.08 1.49
N MET A 86 4.54 5.15 2.33
CA MET A 86 4.49 5.49 3.75
C MET A 86 5.47 6.63 4.04
N ASP A 87 5.17 7.44 5.04
CA ASP A 87 6.12 8.47 5.47
C ASP A 87 7.43 7.87 6.04
N LYS A 88 8.53 8.60 5.89
CA LYS A 88 9.88 8.16 6.31
C LYS A 88 9.95 7.79 7.79
N GLY A 89 9.24 8.54 8.64
CA GLY A 89 9.20 8.28 10.08
C GLY A 89 8.49 6.94 10.39
N GLN A 90 7.37 6.69 9.73
CA GLN A 90 6.65 5.42 9.86
C GLN A 90 7.48 4.24 9.37
N VAL A 91 8.13 4.36 8.19
CA VAL A 91 9.02 3.31 7.67
C VAL A 91 10.15 3.02 8.68
N SER A 92 10.80 4.05 9.21
CA SER A 92 11.89 3.90 10.19
C SER A 92 11.42 3.19 11.46
N ARG A 93 10.31 3.62 12.06
CA ARG A 93 9.75 3.00 13.27
C ARG A 93 9.39 1.54 13.01
N THR A 94 8.71 1.27 11.90
CA THR A 94 8.26 -0.09 11.56
C THR A 94 9.44 -1.03 11.31
N LEU A 95 10.44 -0.61 10.55
CA LEU A 95 11.64 -1.42 10.31
C LEU A 95 12.41 -1.74 11.59
N ARG A 96 12.51 -0.80 12.53
CA ARG A 96 13.13 -1.06 13.85
C ARG A 96 12.37 -2.13 14.64
N VAL A 97 11.03 -2.10 14.61
CA VAL A 97 10.21 -3.14 15.24
C VAL A 97 10.44 -4.49 14.56
N MET A 98 10.43 -4.52 13.22
CA MET A 98 10.67 -5.75 12.46
C MET A 98 12.08 -6.31 12.67
N ASP A 99 13.09 -5.45 12.80
CA ASP A 99 14.48 -5.85 13.09
C ASP A 99 14.57 -6.48 14.49
N LYS A 100 13.99 -5.86 15.52
CA LYS A 100 13.89 -6.41 16.87
C LYS A 100 13.16 -7.77 16.93
N ARG A 101 12.14 -7.95 16.09
CA ARG A 101 11.42 -9.22 15.94
C ARG A 101 12.19 -10.25 15.11
N GLY A 102 13.32 -9.88 14.56
CA GLY A 102 14.14 -10.73 13.70
C GLY A 102 13.52 -11.04 12.33
N LEU A 103 12.62 -10.19 11.83
CA LEU A 103 11.96 -10.35 10.52
C LEU A 103 12.77 -9.74 9.38
N THR A 104 13.43 -8.63 9.66
CA THR A 104 14.36 -7.93 8.76
C THR A 104 15.70 -7.74 9.44
N LYS A 105 16.70 -7.35 8.68
CA LYS A 105 18.01 -6.94 9.17
C LYS A 105 18.41 -5.63 8.52
N MET A 106 18.73 -4.65 9.33
CA MET A 106 19.27 -3.37 8.88
C MET A 106 20.79 -3.35 9.05
N LYS A 107 21.53 -2.98 7.99
CA LYS A 107 22.99 -2.89 8.02
C LYS A 107 23.42 -1.58 7.40
N ILE A 108 24.22 -0.82 8.13
CA ILE A 108 24.91 0.38 7.60
C ILE A 108 26.09 -0.11 6.76
N ILE A 109 26.12 0.27 5.49
CA ILE A 109 27.28 0.00 4.63
C ILE A 109 28.23 1.19 4.77
N ARG A 110 29.29 1.00 5.51
CA ARG A 110 30.41 1.97 5.58
C ARG A 110 31.43 1.57 4.55
N ASP A 111 31.74 2.47 3.64
CA ASP A 111 32.87 2.30 2.74
C ASP A 111 34.16 2.44 3.55
N ARG A 112 34.99 1.40 3.61
CA ARG A 112 36.20 1.36 4.44
C ARG A 112 37.29 2.35 4.02
N GLY A 113 37.10 3.07 2.90
CA GLY A 113 38.09 3.98 2.33
C GLY A 113 37.75 5.48 2.36
N SER A 114 36.50 5.86 2.64
CA SER A 114 36.06 7.26 2.56
C SER A 114 36.22 7.96 3.90
N ARG A 115 37.17 8.92 3.96
CA ARG A 115 37.36 9.88 5.07
C ARG A 115 36.55 11.18 4.86
N SER A 116 35.70 11.24 3.85
CA SER A 116 34.95 12.45 3.51
C SER A 116 33.65 12.60 4.30
N ALA A 117 33.08 13.80 4.33
CA ALA A 117 31.79 14.12 4.96
C ALA A 117 30.60 13.25 4.39
N GLU A 118 30.76 12.68 3.22
CA GLU A 118 29.83 11.71 2.63
C GLU A 118 29.73 10.41 3.44
N ALA A 119 30.71 10.08 4.28
CA ALA A 119 30.64 8.96 5.22
C ALA A 119 29.55 9.10 6.30
N LEU A 120 29.06 10.32 6.55
CA LEU A 120 27.92 10.61 7.44
C LEU A 120 26.57 10.18 6.85
N ALA A 121 26.49 9.98 5.54
CA ALA A 121 25.28 9.52 4.83
C ALA A 121 25.36 8.06 4.38
N ALA A 122 26.10 7.21 5.13
CA ALA A 122 26.28 5.81 4.76
C ALA A 122 24.91 5.12 4.55
N PRO A 123 24.69 4.46 3.40
CA PRO A 123 23.39 3.88 3.08
C PRO A 123 23.05 2.73 4.03
N VAL A 124 21.83 2.78 4.56
CA VAL A 124 21.26 1.68 5.35
C VAL A 124 20.63 0.68 4.39
N MET A 125 21.14 -0.54 4.38
CA MET A 125 20.54 -1.66 3.65
C MET A 125 19.57 -2.42 4.54
N VAL A 126 18.43 -2.77 3.96
CA VAL A 126 17.37 -3.57 4.58
C VAL A 126 17.28 -4.90 3.85
N SER A 127 17.39 -5.99 4.59
CA SER A 127 17.26 -7.33 4.04
C SER A 127 16.25 -8.16 4.84
N ILE A 128 15.60 -9.11 4.16
CA ILE A 128 14.71 -10.06 4.83
C ILE A 128 15.55 -11.17 5.47
N THR A 129 15.15 -11.61 6.67
CA THR A 129 15.74 -12.78 7.33
C THR A 129 15.05 -14.08 6.89
N ALA A 130 15.61 -15.23 7.27
CA ALA A 130 14.93 -16.52 7.10
C ALA A 130 13.58 -16.57 7.81
N LYS A 131 13.50 -16.03 9.05
CA LYS A 131 12.26 -15.92 9.83
C LYS A 131 11.24 -15.02 9.12
N GLY A 132 11.67 -13.85 8.63
CA GLY A 132 10.79 -12.94 7.90
C GLY A 132 10.27 -13.57 6.60
N ARG A 133 11.11 -14.30 5.87
CA ARG A 133 10.70 -15.02 4.66
C ARG A 133 9.72 -16.15 4.94
N ALA A 134 9.90 -16.89 6.03
CA ALA A 134 8.96 -17.91 6.46
C ALA A 134 7.59 -17.29 6.81
N LEU A 135 7.56 -16.20 7.58
CA LEU A 135 6.34 -15.48 7.92
C LEU A 135 5.65 -14.94 6.66
N TYR A 136 6.40 -14.31 5.74
CA TYR A 136 5.84 -13.85 4.46
C TYR A 136 5.17 -14.97 3.68
N ARG A 137 5.82 -16.14 3.59
CA ARG A 137 5.27 -17.32 2.90
C ARG A 137 4.00 -17.85 3.56
N ALA A 138 3.89 -17.76 4.87
CA ALA A 138 2.69 -18.18 5.60
C ALA A 138 1.52 -17.20 5.38
N VAL A 139 1.77 -15.91 5.41
CA VAL A 139 0.73 -14.86 5.27
C VAL A 139 0.24 -14.74 3.82
N LEU A 140 1.14 -14.86 2.83
CA LEU A 140 0.83 -14.54 1.44
C LEU A 140 -0.37 -15.33 0.86
N PRO A 141 -0.52 -16.65 1.07
CA PRO A 141 -1.67 -17.41 0.57
C PRO A 141 -2.99 -16.91 1.16
N VAL A 142 -3.00 -16.60 2.46
CA VAL A 142 -4.18 -16.09 3.17
C VAL A 142 -4.56 -14.72 2.62
N ALA A 143 -3.59 -13.82 2.47
CA ALA A 143 -3.80 -12.50 1.90
C ALA A 143 -4.35 -12.58 0.47
N ARG A 144 -3.78 -13.44 -0.39
CA ARG A 144 -4.24 -13.67 -1.77
C ARG A 144 -5.69 -14.18 -1.81
N LYS A 145 -6.02 -15.16 -0.98
CA LYS A 145 -7.38 -15.71 -0.90
C LYS A 145 -8.38 -14.63 -0.51
N ARG A 146 -8.08 -13.84 0.52
CA ARG A 146 -8.96 -12.75 0.97
C ARG A 146 -9.14 -11.67 -0.09
N GLN A 147 -8.10 -11.32 -0.83
CA GLN A 147 -8.21 -10.37 -1.95
C GLN A 147 -9.05 -10.94 -3.09
N ALA A 148 -8.84 -12.21 -3.43
CA ALA A 148 -9.62 -12.90 -4.47
C ALA A 148 -11.11 -12.96 -4.10
N GLU A 149 -11.47 -13.30 -2.86
CA GLU A 149 -12.85 -13.34 -2.38
C GLU A 149 -13.62 -12.03 -2.65
N VAL A 150 -12.96 -10.87 -2.43
CA VAL A 150 -13.57 -9.56 -2.73
C VAL A 150 -13.65 -9.33 -4.24
N LEU A 151 -12.58 -9.61 -4.97
CA LEU A 151 -12.56 -9.39 -6.43
C LEU A 151 -13.54 -10.29 -7.18
N MET A 152 -13.77 -11.50 -6.69
CA MET A 152 -14.74 -12.44 -7.29
C MET A 152 -16.19 -12.03 -7.07
N THR A 153 -16.49 -11.03 -6.25
CA THR A 153 -17.84 -10.42 -6.20
C THR A 153 -18.14 -9.55 -7.42
N LEU A 154 -17.14 -9.24 -8.22
CA LEU A 154 -17.23 -8.44 -9.45
C LEU A 154 -17.22 -9.36 -10.68
N SER A 155 -17.92 -8.95 -11.75
CA SER A 155 -17.78 -9.58 -13.06
C SER A 155 -16.36 -9.42 -13.61
N GLU A 156 -15.96 -10.22 -14.59
CA GLU A 156 -14.65 -10.07 -15.24
C GLU A 156 -14.48 -8.70 -15.90
N ALA A 157 -15.53 -8.21 -16.53
CA ALA A 157 -15.54 -6.88 -17.13
C ALA A 157 -15.34 -5.77 -16.10
N ASP A 158 -16.00 -5.86 -14.93
CA ASP A 158 -15.83 -4.89 -13.84
C ASP A 158 -14.45 -4.95 -13.22
N ARG A 159 -13.87 -6.16 -13.06
CA ARG A 159 -12.51 -6.32 -12.57
C ARG A 159 -11.49 -5.65 -13.49
N TYR A 160 -11.64 -5.87 -14.80
CA TYR A 160 -10.78 -5.24 -15.79
C TYR A 160 -10.95 -3.72 -15.80
N ALA A 161 -12.20 -3.23 -15.85
CA ALA A 161 -12.49 -1.81 -15.85
C ALA A 161 -11.95 -1.11 -14.59
N LEU A 162 -12.11 -1.73 -13.42
CA LEU A 162 -11.59 -1.21 -12.16
C LEU A 162 -10.06 -1.13 -12.19
N TYR A 163 -9.38 -2.20 -12.61
CA TYR A 163 -7.91 -2.24 -12.68
C TYR A 163 -7.36 -1.16 -13.61
N ALA A 164 -7.88 -1.10 -14.84
CA ALA A 164 -7.46 -0.12 -15.84
C ALA A 164 -7.75 1.33 -15.41
N THR A 165 -8.88 1.56 -14.73
CA THR A 165 -9.25 2.90 -14.25
C THR A 165 -8.32 3.34 -13.10
N LEU A 166 -7.99 2.45 -12.17
CA LEU A 166 -7.04 2.75 -11.08
C LEU A 166 -5.66 3.10 -11.63
N ASP A 167 -5.15 2.34 -12.62
CA ASP A 167 -3.87 2.61 -13.27
C ASP A 167 -3.86 3.97 -13.96
N LYS A 168 -4.92 4.28 -14.72
CA LYS A 168 -5.06 5.57 -15.40
C LYS A 168 -5.09 6.74 -14.40
N LEU A 169 -5.84 6.61 -13.32
CA LEU A 169 -5.90 7.63 -12.26
C LEU A 169 -4.54 7.82 -11.60
N PHE A 170 -3.85 6.72 -11.28
CA PHE A 170 -2.53 6.78 -10.68
C PHE A 170 -1.52 7.47 -11.58
N GLN A 171 -1.53 7.18 -12.88
CA GLN A 171 -0.68 7.87 -13.85
C GLN A 171 -0.99 9.36 -13.98
N THR A 172 -2.27 9.75 -13.87
CA THR A 172 -2.71 11.14 -13.98
C THR A 172 -2.29 11.96 -12.76
N VAL A 173 -2.51 11.41 -11.55
CA VAL A 173 -2.23 12.12 -10.29
C VAL A 173 -0.77 12.00 -9.88
N GLY A 174 -0.12 10.83 -10.12
CA GLY A 174 1.27 10.57 -9.72
C GLY A 174 2.32 11.38 -10.50
N ARG A 175 1.99 11.88 -11.68
CA ARG A 175 2.90 12.76 -12.45
C ARG A 175 2.98 14.18 -11.88
N GLY A 176 1.98 14.61 -11.09
CA GLY A 176 2.00 15.93 -10.45
C GLY A 176 2.97 16.04 -9.27
N SER A 177 3.29 14.93 -8.60
CA SER A 177 4.21 14.91 -7.45
C SER A 177 5.69 14.96 -7.84
N ALA A 178 6.04 14.63 -9.08
CA ALA A 178 7.43 14.64 -9.54
C ALA A 178 7.90 16.02 -10.07
N ALA A 179 6.98 16.97 -10.23
CA ALA A 179 7.28 18.29 -10.77
C ALA A 179 7.50 19.36 -9.68
N GLU A 180 7.13 19.09 -8.42
CA GLU A 180 7.23 20.06 -7.31
C GLU A 180 8.50 19.90 -6.45
N ASP A 181 9.25 18.80 -6.61
CA ASP A 181 10.50 18.58 -5.86
C ASP A 181 11.76 19.07 -6.60
N GLY A 182 11.61 19.92 -7.62
CA GLY A 182 12.69 20.39 -8.51
C GLY A 182 12.89 21.92 -8.58
N GLU A 183 12.35 22.72 -7.62
CA GLU A 183 12.69 24.14 -7.48
C GLU A 183 13.31 24.47 -6.14
#